data_a314ced97e714cdab8a4c53d2cfe9298
#
_entry.id   a314ced97e714cdab8a4c53d2cfe9298
#
_cell.length_a   1.000
_cell.length_b   1.000
_cell.length_c   1.000
_cell.angle_alpha   90.00
_cell.angle_beta   90.00
_cell.angle_gamma   90.00
#
_symmetry.space_group_name_H-M   'P 1'
#
loop_
_entity.id
_entity.type
_entity.pdbx_description
1 polymer ?
#
loop_
_entity_poly.entity_id
_entity_poly.type
_entity_poly.pdbx_seq_one_letter_code
_entity_poly.pdbx_strand_id
1 'polypeptide(L)'
;SLLLGCGLPGGMMGSMMADLGGIRQTINNLRKKKGEPELSMDDMLVKLFDEVAYVWPRVGYPPLVTPFSQYTKNIALMNLLTMEQGKGRFVMMDDNMWGMILGKSGKVPGKIDEELVALAKKQGREFTDVDPHTLLKDSLDDFRKEMDENGWEYGQDDEELFELAMHPEQYRNYKSGQAKKNFLA
;
A
#
# COMPACT_ATOMS: atom_id res chain seq x y z
N SER A 1 -17.49 -18.42 12.11
CA SER A 1 -16.21 -18.08 11.52
C SER A 1 -15.86 -16.61 11.84
N LEU A 2 -14.66 -16.36 12.34
CA LEU A 2 -14.14 -15.02 12.66
C LEU A 2 -14.25 -14.08 11.45
N LEU A 3 -14.03 -14.60 10.25
CA LEU A 3 -14.08 -13.86 8.99
C LEU A 3 -15.46 -13.28 8.66
N LEU A 4 -16.53 -13.95 9.05
CA LEU A 4 -17.91 -13.50 8.79
C LEU A 4 -18.37 -12.39 9.74
N GLY A 5 -17.71 -12.24 10.89
CA GLY A 5 -18.09 -11.26 11.91
C GLY A 5 -17.31 -9.93 11.87
N CYS A 6 -16.24 -9.83 11.07
CA CYS A 6 -15.35 -8.66 11.15
C CYS A 6 -15.82 -7.44 10.36
N GLY A 7 -16.83 -7.56 9.49
CA GLY A 7 -17.38 -6.43 8.70
C GLY A 7 -16.42 -5.79 7.70
N LEU A 8 -15.25 -6.41 7.44
CA LEU A 8 -14.27 -5.89 6.48
C LEU A 8 -14.65 -6.26 5.04
N PRO A 9 -14.31 -5.39 4.05
CA PRO A 9 -14.55 -5.68 2.63
C PRO A 9 -13.86 -6.98 2.16
N GLY A 10 -14.55 -7.78 1.33
CA GLY A 10 -14.03 -9.07 0.86
C GLY A 10 -12.69 -8.98 0.13
N GLY A 11 -12.47 -7.95 -0.68
CA GLY A 11 -11.20 -7.71 -1.34
C GLY A 11 -10.04 -7.43 -0.36
N MET A 12 -10.32 -6.67 0.71
CA MET A 12 -9.35 -6.45 1.78
C MET A 12 -9.01 -7.76 2.50
N MET A 13 -10.03 -8.57 2.79
CA MET A 13 -9.85 -9.88 3.44
C MET A 13 -9.00 -10.84 2.60
N GLY A 14 -9.28 -10.95 1.30
CA GLY A 14 -8.49 -11.79 0.40
C GLY A 14 -7.01 -11.38 0.37
N SER A 15 -6.75 -10.09 0.28
CA SER A 15 -5.39 -9.54 0.34
C SER A 15 -4.72 -9.76 1.70
N MET A 16 -5.45 -9.60 2.81
CA MET A 16 -4.91 -9.89 4.15
C MET A 16 -4.45 -11.34 4.27
N MET A 17 -5.26 -12.28 3.81
CA MET A 17 -4.92 -13.71 3.85
C MET A 17 -3.71 -14.05 2.99
N ALA A 18 -3.57 -13.42 1.83
CA ALA A 18 -2.42 -13.63 0.94
C ALA A 18 -1.09 -13.19 1.60
N ASP A 19 -1.10 -12.02 2.25
CA ASP A 19 0.12 -11.43 2.85
C ASP A 19 0.46 -12.03 4.22
N LEU A 20 -0.56 -12.55 4.93
CA LEU A 20 -0.41 -12.98 6.33
C LEU A 20 0.60 -14.12 6.50
N GLY A 21 0.68 -15.04 5.52
CA GLY A 21 1.58 -16.19 5.56
C GLY A 21 3.05 -15.77 5.66
N GLY A 22 3.49 -14.85 4.81
CA GLY A 22 4.88 -14.34 4.78
C GLY A 22 5.25 -13.56 6.04
N ILE A 23 4.33 -12.68 6.50
CA ILE A 23 4.53 -11.90 7.73
C ILE A 23 4.58 -12.82 8.95
N ARG A 24 3.69 -13.82 9.05
CA ARG A 24 3.70 -14.82 10.14
C ARG A 24 5.04 -15.55 10.21
N GLN A 25 5.54 -16.00 9.07
CA GLN A 25 6.83 -16.69 9.04
C GLN A 25 7.96 -15.80 9.56
N THR A 26 7.98 -14.53 9.16
CA THR A 26 8.98 -13.56 9.62
C THR A 26 8.87 -13.32 11.13
N ILE A 27 7.66 -13.12 11.64
CA ILE A 27 7.38 -12.93 13.07
C ILE A 27 7.78 -14.17 13.86
N ASN A 28 7.42 -15.37 13.41
CA ASN A 28 7.76 -16.61 14.10
C ASN A 28 9.26 -16.86 14.14
N ASN A 29 9.99 -16.48 13.10
CA ASN A 29 11.46 -16.52 13.13
C ASN A 29 12.05 -15.56 14.19
N LEU A 30 11.47 -14.40 14.39
CA LEU A 30 11.87 -13.47 15.46
C LEU A 30 11.53 -14.04 16.84
N ARG A 31 10.31 -14.57 17.02
CA ARG A 31 9.86 -15.19 18.29
C ARG A 31 10.70 -16.38 18.69
N LYS A 32 11.04 -17.24 17.73
CA LYS A 32 11.94 -18.39 17.95
C LYS A 32 13.31 -17.95 18.49
N LYS A 33 13.86 -16.85 17.95
CA LYS A 33 15.14 -16.29 18.47
C LYS A 33 15.03 -15.76 19.89
N LYS A 34 13.83 -15.35 20.32
CA LYS A 34 13.54 -14.87 21.69
C LYS A 34 13.13 -16.00 22.65
N GLY A 35 12.98 -17.24 22.15
CA GLY A 35 12.45 -18.35 22.95
C GLY A 35 10.95 -18.27 23.21
N GLU A 36 10.22 -17.50 22.42
CA GLU A 36 8.77 -17.33 22.52
C GLU A 36 8.02 -18.35 21.64
N PRO A 37 6.80 -18.76 22.01
CA PRO A 37 6.00 -19.70 21.22
C PRO A 37 5.63 -19.09 19.86
N GLU A 38 5.59 -19.94 18.84
CA GLU A 38 5.13 -19.54 17.49
C GLU A 38 3.64 -19.21 17.50
N LEU A 39 3.24 -18.25 16.65
CA LEU A 39 1.86 -17.87 16.40
C LEU A 39 1.28 -18.75 15.31
N SER A 40 0.07 -19.26 15.55
CA SER A 40 -0.73 -19.93 14.50
C SER A 40 -1.24 -18.91 13.47
N MET A 41 -1.87 -19.39 12.39
CA MET A 41 -2.52 -18.50 11.43
C MET A 41 -3.70 -17.77 12.06
N ASP A 42 -4.46 -18.44 12.90
CA ASP A 42 -5.62 -17.85 13.59
C ASP A 42 -5.18 -16.78 14.59
N ASP A 43 -4.10 -17.01 15.35
CA ASP A 43 -3.55 -15.99 16.26
C ASP A 43 -3.10 -14.74 15.50
N MET A 44 -2.44 -14.95 14.35
CA MET A 44 -2.02 -13.82 13.50
C MET A 44 -3.21 -13.07 12.91
N LEU A 45 -4.26 -13.77 12.52
CA LEU A 45 -5.46 -13.14 11.98
C LEU A 45 -6.19 -12.30 13.04
N VAL A 46 -6.32 -12.82 14.26
CA VAL A 46 -6.88 -12.06 15.39
C VAL A 46 -6.07 -10.80 15.66
N LYS A 47 -4.74 -10.95 15.77
CA LYS A 47 -3.84 -9.79 15.97
C LYS A 47 -3.95 -8.76 14.86
N LEU A 48 -4.11 -9.21 13.60
CA LEU A 48 -4.25 -8.31 12.46
C LEU A 48 -5.58 -7.55 12.51
N PHE A 49 -6.68 -8.20 12.89
CA PHE A 49 -7.97 -7.52 13.07
C PHE A 49 -7.91 -6.47 14.17
N ASP A 50 -7.33 -6.81 15.31
CA ASP A 50 -7.13 -5.88 16.41
C ASP A 50 -6.29 -4.67 15.97
N GLU A 51 -5.22 -4.93 15.21
CA GLU A 51 -4.35 -3.87 14.73
C GLU A 51 -5.01 -3.01 13.64
N VAL A 52 -5.82 -3.57 12.75
CA VAL A 52 -6.66 -2.79 11.81
C VAL A 52 -7.66 -1.92 12.56
N ALA A 53 -8.32 -2.47 13.59
CA ALA A 53 -9.23 -1.72 14.44
C ALA A 53 -8.52 -0.58 15.20
N TYR A 54 -7.25 -0.76 15.54
CA TYR A 54 -6.41 0.27 16.15
C TYR A 54 -5.99 1.35 15.14
N VAL A 55 -5.56 0.96 13.95
CA VAL A 55 -5.02 1.85 12.90
C VAL A 55 -6.11 2.69 12.25
N TRP A 56 -7.20 2.07 11.82
CA TRP A 56 -8.22 2.70 11.00
C TRP A 56 -8.75 4.03 11.54
N PRO A 57 -9.18 4.15 12.82
CA PRO A 57 -9.58 5.44 13.38
C PRO A 57 -8.44 6.46 13.45
N ARG A 58 -7.21 6.03 13.68
CA ARG A 58 -6.04 6.91 13.83
C ARG A 58 -5.57 7.53 12.52
N VAL A 59 -5.80 6.84 11.41
CA VAL A 59 -5.54 7.39 10.08
C VAL A 59 -6.75 8.14 9.48
N GLY A 60 -7.74 8.48 10.31
CA GLY A 60 -8.87 9.33 9.94
C GLY A 60 -10.00 8.61 9.20
N TYR A 61 -10.22 7.32 9.44
CA TYR A 61 -11.30 6.53 8.84
C TYR A 61 -11.35 6.59 7.30
N PRO A 62 -10.25 6.37 6.59
CA PRO A 62 -10.33 6.32 5.14
C PRO A 62 -11.35 5.27 4.68
N PRO A 63 -12.02 5.46 3.54
CA PRO A 63 -12.93 4.46 3.01
C PRO A 63 -12.16 3.17 2.74
N LEU A 64 -12.71 2.01 3.19
CA LEU A 64 -12.06 0.70 3.03
C LEU A 64 -12.29 0.12 1.63
N VAL A 65 -12.00 0.94 0.61
CA VAL A 65 -11.96 0.57 -0.81
C VAL A 65 -10.53 0.70 -1.33
N THR A 66 -10.21 0.03 -2.42
CA THR A 66 -8.89 0.13 -3.07
C THR A 66 -8.65 1.56 -3.57
N PRO A 67 -7.47 2.16 -3.32
CA PRO A 67 -6.28 1.58 -2.67
C PRO A 67 -6.22 1.74 -1.14
N PHE A 68 -7.10 2.53 -0.51
CA PHE A 68 -7.01 2.91 0.91
C PHE A 68 -7.14 1.74 1.87
N SER A 69 -7.97 0.75 1.53
CA SER A 69 -8.06 -0.50 2.29
C SER A 69 -6.71 -1.24 2.34
N GLN A 70 -5.95 -1.20 1.24
CA GLN A 70 -4.62 -1.81 1.18
C GLN A 70 -3.62 -1.04 2.04
N TYR A 71 -3.66 0.30 2.02
CA TYR A 71 -2.77 1.12 2.85
C TYR A 71 -3.05 0.91 4.33
N THR A 72 -4.33 0.93 4.75
CA THR A 72 -4.73 0.66 6.15
C THR A 72 -4.26 -0.73 6.61
N LYS A 73 -4.50 -1.76 5.79
CA LYS A 73 -4.04 -3.13 6.05
C LYS A 73 -2.51 -3.20 6.16
N ASN A 74 -1.79 -2.59 5.22
CA ASN A 74 -0.34 -2.64 5.21
C ASN A 74 0.27 -1.94 6.41
N ILE A 75 -0.28 -0.80 6.86
CA ILE A 75 0.12 -0.15 8.12
C ILE A 75 -0.03 -1.13 9.29
N ALA A 76 -1.18 -1.83 9.39
CA ALA A 76 -1.43 -2.80 10.44
C ALA A 76 -0.43 -3.97 10.39
N LEU A 77 -0.16 -4.54 9.21
CA LEU A 77 0.83 -5.60 9.03
C LEU A 77 2.24 -5.16 9.43
N MET A 78 2.66 -3.97 9.00
CA MET A 78 3.97 -3.44 9.35
C MET A 78 4.08 -3.14 10.85
N ASN A 79 3.01 -2.65 11.48
CA ASN A 79 2.97 -2.47 12.93
C ASN A 79 3.16 -3.79 13.68
N LEU A 80 2.49 -4.87 13.28
CA LEU A 80 2.69 -6.19 13.89
C LEU A 80 4.16 -6.63 13.82
N LEU A 81 4.79 -6.45 12.66
CA LEU A 81 6.19 -6.79 12.47
C LEU A 81 7.13 -5.92 13.32
N THR A 82 6.92 -4.60 13.32
CA THR A 82 7.79 -3.67 14.07
C THR A 82 7.61 -3.76 15.57
N MET A 83 6.41 -4.05 16.06
CA MET A 83 6.16 -4.35 17.47
C MET A 83 6.88 -5.64 17.91
N GLU A 84 6.87 -6.68 17.08
CA GLU A 84 7.62 -7.90 17.37
C GLU A 84 9.13 -7.67 17.39
N GLN A 85 9.62 -6.68 16.62
CA GLN A 85 11.01 -6.21 16.68
C GLN A 85 11.32 -5.30 17.88
N GLY A 86 10.32 -4.94 18.70
CA GLY A 86 10.48 -3.99 19.81
C GLY A 86 10.57 -2.52 19.40
N LYS A 87 10.15 -2.16 18.18
CA LYS A 87 10.26 -0.80 17.62
C LYS A 87 9.00 0.06 17.76
N GLY A 88 7.85 -0.53 18.09
CA GLY A 88 6.58 0.18 18.18
C GLY A 88 5.84 0.27 16.83
N ARG A 89 4.77 1.11 16.81
CA ARG A 89 3.88 1.31 15.67
C ARG A 89 4.33 2.46 14.78
N PHE A 90 3.82 2.50 13.54
CA PHE A 90 4.02 3.57 12.56
C PHE A 90 5.48 3.85 12.17
N VAL A 91 6.38 2.89 12.43
CA VAL A 91 7.81 3.01 12.14
C VAL A 91 8.10 2.73 10.66
N MET A 92 7.37 1.80 10.06
CA MET A 92 7.51 1.41 8.65
C MET A 92 6.25 1.79 7.88
N MET A 93 6.28 2.98 7.28
CA MET A 93 5.23 3.48 6.39
C MET A 93 5.87 4.02 5.11
N ASP A 94 5.37 3.57 3.98
CA ASP A 94 5.78 4.06 2.65
C ASP A 94 5.11 5.40 2.29
N ASP A 95 5.50 5.96 1.17
CA ASP A 95 4.99 7.26 0.72
C ASP A 95 3.51 7.21 0.29
N ASN A 96 2.98 6.06 -0.10
CA ASN A 96 1.55 5.90 -0.40
C ASN A 96 0.70 5.93 0.87
N MET A 97 1.15 5.23 1.92
CA MET A 97 0.52 5.27 3.25
C MET A 97 0.53 6.69 3.80
N TRP A 98 1.67 7.36 3.73
CA TRP A 98 1.78 8.76 4.10
C TRP A 98 0.93 9.67 3.22
N GLY A 99 0.88 9.44 1.91
CA GLY A 99 0.05 10.21 0.97
C GLY A 99 -1.43 10.20 1.35
N MET A 100 -1.96 9.04 1.75
CA MET A 100 -3.32 8.92 2.28
C MET A 100 -3.51 9.76 3.57
N ILE A 101 -2.62 9.62 4.54
CA ILE A 101 -2.70 10.31 5.84
C ILE A 101 -2.58 11.83 5.66
N LEU A 102 -1.69 12.28 4.78
CA LEU A 102 -1.41 13.70 4.53
C LEU A 102 -2.46 14.41 3.66
N GLY A 103 -3.44 13.68 3.12
CA GLY A 103 -4.50 14.24 2.28
C GLY A 103 -4.12 14.40 0.81
N LYS A 104 -2.99 13.84 0.34
CA LYS A 104 -2.56 13.94 -1.07
C LYS A 104 -3.50 13.24 -2.05
N SER A 105 -4.27 12.28 -1.57
CA SER A 105 -5.30 11.56 -2.34
C SER A 105 -6.72 12.01 -1.98
N GLY A 106 -6.84 13.19 -1.41
CA GLY A 106 -8.08 13.75 -0.85
C GLY A 106 -8.14 13.62 0.67
N LYS A 107 -8.94 14.47 1.27
CA LYS A 107 -9.10 14.53 2.72
C LYS A 107 -9.83 13.30 3.25
N VAL A 108 -9.27 12.69 4.30
CA VAL A 108 -9.93 11.58 5.00
C VAL A 108 -11.12 12.10 5.84
N PRO A 109 -12.16 11.25 6.09
CA PRO A 109 -13.38 11.68 6.78
C PRO A 109 -13.19 12.10 8.23
N GLY A 110 -12.27 11.46 8.94
CA GLY A 110 -12.03 11.67 10.36
C GLY A 110 -10.77 12.49 10.66
N LYS A 111 -10.60 12.81 11.96
CA LYS A 111 -9.38 13.48 12.44
C LYS A 111 -8.21 12.48 12.45
N ILE A 112 -7.05 12.90 11.95
CA ILE A 112 -5.80 12.17 12.09
C ILE A 112 -5.35 12.22 13.55
N ASP A 113 -4.86 11.10 14.07
CA ASP A 113 -4.33 10.99 15.43
C ASP A 113 -3.13 11.92 15.63
N GLU A 114 -3.05 12.52 16.83
CA GLU A 114 -2.02 13.52 17.16
C GLU A 114 -0.60 12.92 17.13
N GLU A 115 -0.45 11.64 17.42
CA GLU A 115 0.81 10.92 17.28
C GLU A 115 1.30 10.93 15.81
N LEU A 116 0.39 10.67 14.86
CA LEU A 116 0.73 10.69 13.43
C LEU A 116 1.00 12.11 12.92
N VAL A 117 0.28 13.10 13.43
CA VAL A 117 0.54 14.51 13.11
C VAL A 117 1.94 14.93 13.61
N ALA A 118 2.29 14.55 14.84
CA ALA A 118 3.60 14.84 15.41
C ALA A 118 4.72 14.10 14.64
N LEU A 119 4.48 12.84 14.25
CA LEU A 119 5.43 12.04 13.47
C LEU A 119 5.64 12.63 12.07
N ALA A 120 4.57 13.05 11.38
CA ALA A 120 4.66 13.73 10.09
C ALA A 120 5.52 14.99 10.20
N LYS A 121 5.25 15.85 11.18
CA LYS A 121 6.02 17.07 11.44
C LYS A 121 7.50 16.77 11.70
N LYS A 122 7.81 15.74 12.50
CA LYS A 122 9.19 15.31 12.77
C LYS A 122 9.92 14.86 11.51
N GLN A 123 9.19 14.28 10.55
CA GLN A 123 9.73 13.83 9.27
C GLN A 123 9.72 14.91 8.18
N GLY A 124 9.33 16.15 8.50
CA GLY A 124 9.23 17.24 7.51
C GLY A 124 8.13 17.03 6.47
N ARG A 125 7.09 16.26 6.81
CA ARG A 125 5.94 15.99 5.94
C ARG A 125 4.84 17.01 6.20
N GLU A 126 4.20 17.47 5.13
CA GLU A 126 3.15 18.50 5.20
C GLU A 126 1.79 17.91 4.81
N PHE A 127 0.77 18.30 5.56
CA PHE A 127 -0.63 18.01 5.24
C PHE A 127 -1.12 18.96 4.14
N THR A 128 -2.03 18.48 3.31
CA THR A 128 -2.65 19.28 2.25
C THR A 128 -4.16 19.10 2.25
N ASP A 129 -4.87 20.18 1.93
CA ASP A 129 -6.31 20.21 1.65
C ASP A 129 -6.58 20.48 0.15
N VAL A 130 -5.54 20.44 -0.69
CA VAL A 130 -5.68 20.65 -2.13
C VAL A 130 -6.48 19.49 -2.73
N ASP A 131 -7.49 19.81 -3.53
CA ASP A 131 -8.23 18.79 -4.29
C ASP A 131 -7.28 18.10 -5.27
N PRO A 132 -7.05 16.77 -5.12
CA PRO A 132 -6.13 16.03 -5.98
C PRO A 132 -6.51 16.10 -7.46
N HIS A 133 -7.79 16.28 -7.79
CA HIS A 133 -8.21 16.45 -9.18
C HIS A 133 -7.62 17.69 -9.84
N THR A 134 -7.34 18.74 -9.07
CA THR A 134 -6.70 19.96 -9.59
C THR A 134 -5.22 19.77 -9.91
N LEU A 135 -4.62 18.71 -9.40
CA LEU A 135 -3.20 18.35 -9.61
C LEU A 135 -3.00 17.37 -10.77
N LEU A 136 -4.09 16.77 -11.26
CA LEU A 136 -4.03 15.85 -12.39
C LEU A 136 -3.71 16.65 -13.67
N LYS A 137 -2.65 16.23 -14.34
CA LYS A 137 -2.28 16.72 -15.66
C LYS A 137 -2.74 15.69 -16.70
N ASP A 138 -3.24 16.16 -17.82
CA ASP A 138 -3.33 15.31 -18.98
C ASP A 138 -1.91 14.99 -19.45
N SER A 139 -1.52 13.74 -19.30
CA SER A 139 -0.15 13.27 -19.62
C SER A 139 -0.13 12.42 -20.89
N LEU A 140 -1.25 12.29 -21.61
CA LEU A 140 -1.32 11.44 -22.80
C LEU A 140 -0.39 11.95 -23.90
N ASP A 141 -0.29 13.26 -24.05
CA ASP A 141 0.63 13.88 -25.01
C ASP A 141 2.10 13.65 -24.63
N ASP A 142 2.42 13.60 -23.33
CA ASP A 142 3.77 13.27 -22.88
C ASP A 142 4.13 11.82 -23.22
N PHE A 143 3.18 10.88 -23.09
CA PHE A 143 3.37 9.49 -23.50
C PHE A 143 3.46 9.34 -25.01
N ARG A 144 2.67 10.09 -25.81
CA ARG A 144 2.81 10.14 -27.27
C ARG A 144 4.21 10.55 -27.66
N LYS A 145 4.71 11.63 -27.09
CA LYS A 145 6.06 12.11 -27.33
C LYS A 145 7.13 11.07 -26.95
N GLU A 146 6.97 10.39 -25.82
CA GLU A 146 7.87 9.31 -25.42
C GLU A 146 7.89 8.17 -26.44
N MET A 147 6.72 7.79 -26.97
CA MET A 147 6.61 6.75 -28.00
C MET A 147 7.31 7.18 -29.29
N ASP A 148 7.10 8.42 -29.75
CA ASP A 148 7.74 8.97 -30.93
C ASP A 148 9.27 9.01 -30.79
N GLU A 149 9.78 9.48 -29.64
CA GLU A 149 11.22 9.55 -29.34
C GLU A 149 11.89 8.16 -29.31
N ASN A 150 11.15 7.12 -28.94
CA ASN A 150 11.65 5.74 -28.89
C ASN A 150 11.33 4.94 -30.16
N GLY A 151 10.61 5.51 -31.13
CA GLY A 151 10.19 4.82 -32.34
C GLY A 151 9.23 3.65 -32.07
N TRP A 152 8.41 3.78 -31.04
CA TRP A 152 7.40 2.77 -30.73
C TRP A 152 6.11 3.02 -31.49
N GLU A 153 5.53 1.97 -32.02
CA GLU A 153 4.25 2.05 -32.73
C GLU A 153 3.10 2.20 -31.73
N TYR A 154 2.08 2.98 -32.10
CA TYR A 154 0.88 3.20 -31.25
C TYR A 154 -0.02 1.98 -31.17
N GLY A 155 0.12 1.03 -32.07
CA GLY A 155 -0.80 -0.08 -32.25
C GLY A 155 -2.06 0.31 -33.00
N GLN A 156 -2.98 -0.64 -33.15
CA GLN A 156 -4.28 -0.38 -33.72
C GLN A 156 -5.14 0.33 -32.64
N ASP A 157 -5.83 1.39 -33.01
CA ASP A 157 -6.67 2.18 -32.08
C ASP A 157 -5.94 2.72 -30.84
N ASP A 158 -4.65 3.04 -30.99
CA ASP A 158 -3.79 3.57 -29.91
C ASP A 158 -3.62 2.61 -28.69
N GLU A 159 -3.84 1.31 -28.84
CA GLU A 159 -3.76 0.35 -27.71
C GLU A 159 -2.39 0.33 -27.01
N GLU A 160 -1.29 0.43 -27.77
CA GLU A 160 0.06 0.45 -27.21
C GLU A 160 0.32 1.76 -26.42
N LEU A 161 -0.26 2.88 -26.86
CA LEU A 161 -0.20 4.13 -26.12
C LEU A 161 -0.95 4.02 -24.78
N PHE A 162 -2.12 3.38 -24.77
CA PHE A 162 -2.87 3.15 -23.54
C PHE A 162 -2.14 2.20 -22.60
N GLU A 163 -1.51 1.15 -23.13
CA GLU A 163 -0.67 0.26 -22.30
C GLU A 163 0.50 1.01 -21.65
N LEU A 164 1.19 1.89 -22.39
CA LEU A 164 2.23 2.75 -21.81
C LEU A 164 1.67 3.68 -20.76
N ALA A 165 0.52 4.31 -21.00
CA ALA A 165 -0.09 5.24 -20.06
C ALA A 165 -0.59 4.57 -18.78
N MET A 166 -1.15 3.37 -18.88
CA MET A 166 -1.70 2.62 -17.74
C MET A 166 -0.63 1.85 -16.97
N HIS A 167 0.41 1.37 -17.64
CA HIS A 167 1.45 0.50 -17.07
C HIS A 167 2.86 0.92 -17.49
N PRO A 168 3.30 2.18 -17.22
CA PRO A 168 4.50 2.76 -17.83
C PRO A 168 5.78 1.97 -17.53
N GLU A 169 5.95 1.49 -16.32
CA GLU A 169 7.15 0.72 -15.95
C GLU A 169 7.18 -0.65 -16.64
N GLN A 170 6.06 -1.37 -16.60
CA GLN A 170 5.93 -2.68 -17.22
C GLN A 170 6.11 -2.60 -18.75
N TYR A 171 5.52 -1.59 -19.38
CA TYR A 171 5.63 -1.35 -20.80
C TYR A 171 7.08 -1.05 -21.24
N ARG A 172 7.76 -0.14 -20.54
CA ARG A 172 9.17 0.19 -20.80
C ARG A 172 10.06 -1.05 -20.62
N ASN A 173 9.83 -1.85 -19.59
CA ASN A 173 10.56 -3.11 -19.35
C ASN A 173 10.31 -4.13 -20.47
N TYR A 174 9.10 -4.21 -20.99
CA TYR A 174 8.77 -5.06 -22.13
C TYR A 174 9.49 -4.60 -23.41
N LYS A 175 9.39 -3.32 -23.76
CA LYS A 175 10.03 -2.76 -24.98
C LYS A 175 11.56 -2.81 -24.92
N SER A 176 12.18 -2.63 -23.75
CA SER A 176 13.63 -2.78 -23.57
C SER A 176 14.12 -4.23 -23.56
N GLY A 177 13.21 -5.20 -23.56
CA GLY A 177 13.53 -6.63 -23.44
C GLY A 177 13.92 -7.10 -22.03
N GLN A 178 13.85 -6.21 -21.03
CA GLN A 178 14.15 -6.55 -19.64
C GLN A 178 13.15 -7.56 -19.06
N ALA A 179 11.89 -7.48 -19.45
CA ALA A 179 10.85 -8.42 -19.03
C ALA A 179 11.17 -9.87 -19.44
N LYS A 180 11.75 -10.08 -20.63
CA LYS A 180 12.17 -11.41 -21.10
C LYS A 180 13.33 -11.99 -20.28
N LYS A 181 14.24 -11.15 -19.79
CA LYS A 181 15.36 -11.60 -18.95
C LYS A 181 14.90 -12.08 -17.59
N ASN A 182 13.90 -11.42 -17.00
CA ASN A 182 13.34 -11.80 -15.70
C ASN A 182 12.50 -13.09 -15.75
N PHE A 183 11.99 -13.45 -16.94
CA PHE A 183 11.19 -14.67 -17.12
C PHE A 183 12.04 -15.91 -17.36
N LEU A 184 13.31 -15.75 -17.76
CA LEU A 184 14.24 -16.84 -18.10
C LEU A 184 15.29 -17.10 -17.01
N ALA A 185 15.25 -16.36 -15.91
CA ALA A 185 16.10 -16.49 -14.74
C ALA A 185 15.38 -17.20 -13.59
#